data_7300874476e962164ec061ad436cc85d
#
_entry.id   7300874476e962164ec061ad436cc85d
#
_cell.length_a   1.000
_cell.length_b   1.000
_cell.length_c   1.000
_cell.angle_alpha   90.00
_cell.angle_beta   90.00
_cell.angle_gamma   90.00
#
_symmetry.space_group_name_H-M   'P 1'
#
loop_
_entity.id
_entity.type
_entity.pdbx_description
1 polymer ?
#
loop_
_entity_poly.entity_id
_entity_poly.type
_entity_poly.pdbx_seq_one_letter_code
_entity_poly.pdbx_strand_id
1 'polypeptide(L)'
;MLEYVTEAIVLDKVDLGELDSRVYLFTRDFGKITAKIKSGRKIISKLASHTEPLNLVTVRIVDKNSPQLIDALISKKGIPGKTFFKIAALVRDISPEGQSDRNLWELLISLIGNGAEAGDFIKVLKILGFDPARAKCNNCLKGSPDFFSIKDLIFYCKTCYAG
;
A
#
# COMPACT_ATOMS: atom_id res chain seq x y z
N MET A 1 -2.09 13.32 -22.77
CA MET A 1 -2.04 11.88 -22.46
C MET A 1 -0.61 11.56 -22.03
N LEU A 2 -0.44 11.09 -20.81
CA LEU A 2 0.85 10.65 -20.27
C LEU A 2 0.85 9.13 -20.20
N GLU A 3 1.91 8.49 -20.67
CA GLU A 3 2.12 7.05 -20.57
C GLU A 3 3.48 6.80 -19.93
N TYR A 4 3.52 5.89 -18.96
CA TYR A 4 4.76 5.54 -18.27
C TYR A 4 4.76 4.07 -17.81
N VAL A 5 5.96 3.54 -17.67
CA VAL A 5 6.24 2.19 -17.18
C VAL A 5 7.09 2.32 -15.92
N THR A 6 6.70 1.62 -14.85
CA THR A 6 7.42 1.63 -13.58
C THR A 6 7.25 0.32 -12.82
N GLU A 7 8.16 0.03 -11.90
CA GLU A 7 7.95 -1.03 -10.93
C GLU A 7 6.98 -0.57 -9.84
N ALA A 8 6.12 -1.47 -9.40
CA ALA A 8 5.12 -1.20 -8.38
C ALA A 8 4.90 -2.41 -7.48
N ILE A 9 4.54 -2.13 -6.23
CA ILE A 9 4.01 -3.11 -5.31
C ILE A 9 2.50 -2.93 -5.27
N VAL A 10 1.75 -4.03 -5.46
CA VAL A 10 0.30 -4.01 -5.36
C VAL A 10 -0.08 -3.94 -3.88
N LEU A 11 -0.68 -2.84 -3.45
CA LEU A 11 -1.13 -2.65 -2.07
C LEU A 11 -2.49 -3.29 -1.84
N ASP A 12 -3.41 -3.10 -2.79
CA ASP A 12 -4.77 -3.62 -2.72
C ASP A 12 -5.45 -3.59 -4.09
N LYS A 13 -6.51 -4.36 -4.25
CA LYS A 13 -7.38 -4.36 -5.42
C LYS A 13 -8.84 -4.50 -4.99
N VAL A 14 -9.70 -3.64 -5.49
CA VAL A 14 -11.13 -3.61 -5.17
C VAL A 14 -11.95 -3.64 -6.45
N ASP A 15 -12.99 -4.42 -6.47
CA ASP A 15 -13.92 -4.46 -7.60
C ASP A 15 -14.78 -3.19 -7.64
N LEU A 16 -14.99 -2.66 -8.85
CA LEU A 16 -15.83 -1.50 -9.14
C LEU A 16 -16.96 -1.90 -10.08
N GLY A 17 -18.14 -2.15 -9.51
CA GLY A 17 -19.27 -2.64 -10.30
C GLY A 17 -19.02 -4.02 -10.91
N GLU A 18 -19.69 -4.32 -12.03
CA GLU A 18 -19.65 -5.68 -12.60
C GLU A 18 -18.38 -6.00 -13.42
N LEU A 19 -17.69 -4.99 -13.90
CA LEU A 19 -16.66 -5.18 -14.91
C LEU A 19 -15.32 -4.48 -14.64
N ASP A 20 -15.27 -3.46 -13.83
CA ASP A 20 -14.07 -2.67 -13.55
C ASP A 20 -13.45 -3.02 -12.20
N SER A 21 -12.16 -2.76 -12.04
CA SER A 21 -11.48 -2.84 -10.75
C SER A 21 -10.66 -1.57 -10.51
N ARG A 22 -10.40 -1.29 -9.24
CA ARG A 22 -9.46 -0.27 -8.80
C ARG A 22 -8.28 -0.97 -8.14
N VAL A 23 -7.07 -0.62 -8.56
CA VAL A 23 -5.84 -1.12 -7.98
C VAL A 23 -5.08 0.01 -7.30
N TYR A 24 -4.57 -0.26 -6.11
CA TYR A 24 -3.72 0.64 -5.35
C TYR A 24 -2.29 0.15 -5.46
N LEU A 25 -1.43 0.98 -6.00
CA LEU A 25 -0.03 0.66 -6.28
C LEU A 25 0.88 1.59 -5.48
N PHE A 26 1.96 1.08 -4.93
CA PHE A 26 3.09 1.92 -4.53
C PHE A 26 4.20 1.74 -5.54
N THR A 27 4.46 2.78 -6.30
CA THR A 27 5.42 2.75 -7.41
C THR A 27 6.78 3.30 -6.99
N ARG A 28 7.84 2.79 -7.64
CA ARG A 28 9.21 3.26 -7.38
C ARG A 28 9.38 4.74 -7.69
N ASP A 29 8.87 5.17 -8.82
CA ASP A 29 9.20 6.49 -9.38
C ASP A 29 8.18 7.57 -9.04
N PHE A 30 6.91 7.17 -8.76
CA PHE A 30 5.79 8.11 -8.59
C PHE A 30 5.06 7.96 -7.25
N GLY A 31 5.54 7.10 -6.34
CA GLY A 31 4.85 6.84 -5.07
C GLY A 31 3.51 6.14 -5.25
N LYS A 32 2.54 6.46 -4.40
CA LYS A 32 1.21 5.84 -4.49
C LYS A 32 0.47 6.31 -5.74
N ILE A 33 -0.10 5.36 -6.45
CA ILE A 33 -0.99 5.59 -7.60
C ILE A 33 -2.24 4.73 -7.44
N THR A 34 -3.38 5.36 -7.57
CA THR A 34 -4.68 4.67 -7.66
C THR A 34 -5.10 4.60 -9.11
N ALA A 35 -5.07 3.42 -9.70
CA ALA A 35 -5.37 3.21 -11.12
C ALA A 35 -6.65 2.40 -11.32
N LYS A 36 -7.38 2.70 -12.38
CA LYS A 36 -8.54 1.94 -12.83
C LYS A 36 -8.11 0.85 -13.82
N ILE A 37 -8.63 -0.35 -13.64
CA ILE A 37 -8.55 -1.43 -14.64
C ILE A 37 -9.89 -1.47 -15.34
N LYS A 38 -9.92 -1.04 -16.59
CA LYS A 38 -11.12 -1.17 -17.46
C LYS A 38 -11.19 -2.59 -18.00
N SER A 39 -12.35 -3.18 -17.95
CA SER A 39 -12.54 -4.55 -18.34
C SER A 39 -13.00 -4.76 -19.77
N GLY A 40 -12.19 -5.48 -20.54
CA GLY A 40 -12.77 -6.56 -21.35
C GLY A 40 -12.50 -7.88 -20.59
N ARG A 41 -13.46 -8.75 -20.45
CA ARG A 41 -13.34 -10.02 -19.66
C ARG A 41 -12.06 -10.82 -19.95
N LYS A 42 -11.49 -10.71 -21.17
CA LYS A 42 -10.21 -11.34 -21.55
C LYS A 42 -8.96 -10.65 -20.99
N ILE A 43 -9.01 -9.33 -20.77
CA ILE A 43 -7.89 -8.55 -20.24
C ILE A 43 -7.85 -8.69 -18.72
N ILE A 44 -8.99 -8.77 -18.06
CA ILE A 44 -9.09 -8.94 -16.61
C ILE A 44 -8.46 -10.27 -16.17
N SER A 45 -8.62 -11.34 -16.92
CA SER A 45 -8.05 -12.63 -16.50
C SER A 45 -6.53 -12.63 -16.45
N LYS A 46 -5.84 -11.88 -17.34
CA LYS A 46 -4.39 -11.70 -17.31
C LYS A 46 -3.97 -10.71 -16.24
N LEU A 47 -4.61 -9.53 -16.18
CA LEU A 47 -4.32 -8.53 -15.18
C LEU A 47 -4.73 -8.97 -13.77
N ALA A 48 -5.78 -9.77 -13.63
CA ALA A 48 -6.25 -10.25 -12.33
C ALA A 48 -5.18 -11.03 -11.57
N SER A 49 -4.50 -11.98 -12.22
CA SER A 49 -3.45 -12.79 -11.61
C SER A 49 -2.17 -12.00 -11.32
N HIS A 50 -1.87 -10.99 -12.13
CA HIS A 50 -0.69 -10.14 -11.95
C HIS A 50 -0.88 -9.07 -10.88
N THR A 51 -2.11 -8.61 -10.67
CA THR A 51 -2.44 -7.55 -9.71
C THR A 51 -2.93 -8.06 -8.36
N GLU A 52 -2.54 -9.26 -7.97
CA GLU A 52 -2.78 -9.75 -6.62
C GLU A 52 -1.98 -8.92 -5.59
N PRO A 53 -2.58 -8.60 -4.43
CA PRO A 53 -1.89 -7.86 -3.39
C PRO A 53 -0.55 -8.47 -2.99
N LEU A 54 0.40 -7.61 -2.65
CA LEU A 54 1.78 -7.91 -2.27
C LEU A 54 2.69 -8.38 -3.40
N ASN A 55 2.21 -8.48 -4.63
CA ASN A 55 3.10 -8.76 -5.77
C ASN A 55 3.93 -7.53 -6.13
N LEU A 56 5.19 -7.76 -6.49
CA LEU A 56 6.02 -6.82 -7.21
C LEU A 56 5.77 -7.01 -8.70
N VAL A 57 5.38 -5.94 -9.37
CA VAL A 57 4.98 -5.95 -10.77
C VAL A 57 5.65 -4.80 -11.55
N THR A 58 5.91 -5.03 -12.82
CA THR A 58 6.16 -3.94 -13.76
C THR A 58 4.82 -3.55 -14.38
N VAL A 59 4.42 -2.29 -14.27
CA VAL A 59 3.13 -1.79 -14.72
C VAL A 59 3.29 -0.77 -15.83
N ARG A 60 2.34 -0.78 -16.77
CA ARG A 60 2.16 0.27 -17.77
C ARG A 60 0.86 1.02 -17.48
N ILE A 61 0.99 2.30 -17.24
CA ILE A 61 -0.12 3.19 -16.85
C ILE A 61 -0.27 4.28 -17.91
N VAL A 62 -1.51 4.55 -18.27
CA VAL A 62 -1.89 5.67 -19.14
C VAL A 62 -2.76 6.61 -18.33
N ASP A 63 -2.37 7.89 -18.29
CA ASP A 63 -3.15 8.94 -17.64
C ASP A 63 -3.67 9.93 -18.70
N LYS A 64 -4.99 9.96 -18.84
CA LYS A 64 -5.71 10.96 -19.66
C LYS A 64 -6.43 11.96 -18.77
N ASN A 65 -7.33 11.48 -17.93
CA ASN A 65 -8.09 12.22 -16.93
C ASN A 65 -8.00 11.53 -15.56
N SER A 66 -7.57 10.29 -15.55
CA SER A 66 -7.29 9.47 -14.37
C SER A 66 -6.37 8.33 -14.77
N PRO A 67 -5.52 7.83 -13.85
CA PRO A 67 -4.63 6.72 -14.13
C PRO A 67 -5.42 5.45 -14.51
N GLN A 68 -5.01 4.81 -15.58
CA GLN A 68 -5.55 3.53 -16.05
C GLN A 68 -4.41 2.54 -16.19
N LEU A 69 -4.53 1.39 -15.52
CA LEU A 69 -3.60 0.29 -15.68
C LEU A 69 -3.92 -0.45 -16.97
N ILE A 70 -2.97 -0.45 -17.89
CA ILE A 70 -3.10 -1.06 -19.21
C ILE A 70 -2.46 -2.43 -19.27
N ASP A 71 -1.32 -2.61 -18.58
CA ASP A 71 -0.58 -3.85 -18.53
C ASP A 71 0.15 -4.01 -17.21
N ALA A 72 0.35 -5.27 -16.80
CA ALA A 72 1.11 -5.62 -15.62
C ALA A 72 1.80 -6.97 -15.80
N LEU A 73 3.05 -7.05 -15.39
CA LEU A 73 3.85 -8.27 -15.40
C LEU A 73 4.47 -8.51 -14.02
N ILE A 74 4.24 -9.68 -13.44
CA ILE A 74 4.83 -10.06 -12.15
C ILE A 74 6.34 -10.20 -12.31
N SER A 75 7.08 -9.47 -11.48
CA SER A 75 8.52 -9.64 -11.29
C SER A 75 8.80 -10.59 -10.12
N LYS A 76 8.03 -10.48 -9.04
CA LYS A 76 8.15 -11.35 -7.85
C LYS A 76 6.82 -11.43 -7.11
N LYS A 77 6.44 -12.63 -6.66
CA LYS A 77 5.31 -12.81 -5.76
C LYS A 77 5.73 -12.49 -4.32
N GLY A 78 4.92 -11.71 -3.64
CA GLY A 78 5.13 -11.45 -2.23
C GLY A 78 4.75 -12.66 -1.36
N ILE A 79 5.39 -12.76 -0.20
CA ILE A 79 5.03 -13.75 0.81
C ILE A 79 3.82 -13.23 1.59
N PRO A 80 2.64 -13.84 1.43
CA PRO A 80 1.46 -13.36 2.14
C PRO A 80 1.60 -13.55 3.65
N GLY A 81 1.17 -12.56 4.41
CA GLY A 81 1.18 -12.61 5.87
C GLY A 81 0.36 -11.47 6.47
N LYS A 82 -0.23 -11.72 7.64
CA LYS A 82 -1.11 -10.76 8.33
C LYS A 82 -0.45 -9.40 8.52
N THR A 83 0.84 -9.38 8.90
CA THR A 83 1.59 -8.14 9.09
C THR A 83 1.81 -7.40 7.78
N PHE A 84 2.14 -8.10 6.70
CA PHE A 84 2.35 -7.46 5.41
C PHE A 84 1.04 -6.86 4.85
N PHE A 85 -0.10 -7.55 4.99
CA PHE A 85 -1.40 -6.97 4.62
C PHE A 85 -1.73 -5.71 5.43
N LYS A 86 -1.42 -5.69 6.73
CA LYS A 86 -1.58 -4.47 7.55
C LYS A 86 -0.67 -3.32 7.08
N ILE A 87 0.58 -3.63 6.71
CA ILE A 87 1.50 -2.64 6.15
C ILE A 87 0.99 -2.11 4.82
N ALA A 88 0.53 -2.97 3.92
CA ALA A 88 -0.04 -2.57 2.64
C ALA A 88 -1.26 -1.66 2.82
N ALA A 89 -2.16 -1.99 3.75
CA ALA A 89 -3.31 -1.15 4.08
C ALA A 89 -2.88 0.21 4.67
N LEU A 90 -1.89 0.23 5.55
CA LEU A 90 -1.33 1.46 6.12
C LEU A 90 -0.77 2.38 5.02
N VAL A 91 0.06 1.84 4.14
CA VAL A 91 0.64 2.59 3.01
C VAL A 91 -0.45 3.09 2.06
N ARG A 92 -1.44 2.24 1.72
CA ARG A 92 -2.58 2.62 0.89
C ARG A 92 -3.33 3.82 1.47
N ASP A 93 -3.61 3.81 2.77
CA ASP A 93 -4.50 4.79 3.40
C ASP A 93 -3.79 6.09 3.76
N ILE A 94 -2.49 6.05 4.08
CA ILE A 94 -1.75 7.21 4.60
C ILE A 94 -0.84 7.86 3.55
N SER A 95 -0.22 7.09 2.66
CA SER A 95 0.70 7.68 1.68
C SER A 95 -0.03 8.63 0.73
N PRO A 96 0.50 9.83 0.49
CA PRO A 96 -0.07 10.76 -0.48
C PRO A 96 0.08 10.23 -1.91
N GLU A 97 -0.89 10.56 -2.76
CA GLU A 97 -0.84 10.24 -4.20
C GLU A 97 0.29 11.00 -4.89
N GLY A 98 1.00 10.33 -5.78
CA GLY A 98 2.00 10.95 -6.65
C GLY A 98 3.29 11.38 -5.98
N GLN A 99 3.53 11.00 -4.74
CA GLN A 99 4.75 11.34 -4.01
C GLN A 99 5.61 10.08 -3.78
N SER A 100 6.74 10.00 -4.49
CA SER A 100 7.70 8.93 -4.29
C SER A 100 8.43 9.06 -2.95
N ASP A 101 8.65 7.92 -2.30
CA ASP A 101 9.46 7.81 -1.08
C ASP A 101 10.41 6.62 -1.24
N ARG A 102 11.69 6.92 -1.40
CA ARG A 102 12.72 5.91 -1.63
C ARG A 102 12.90 5.00 -0.42
N ASN A 103 12.86 5.53 0.79
CA ASN A 103 13.06 4.74 2.00
C ASN A 103 11.90 3.75 2.19
N LEU A 104 10.67 4.21 1.95
CA LEU A 104 9.49 3.36 1.97
C LEU A 104 9.56 2.29 0.87
N TRP A 105 9.96 2.65 -0.34
CA TRP A 105 10.12 1.72 -1.45
C TRP A 105 11.12 0.61 -1.13
N GLU A 106 12.33 0.96 -0.67
CA GLU A 106 13.38 0.00 -0.33
C GLU A 106 12.94 -0.95 0.80
N LEU A 107 12.25 -0.43 1.82
CA LEU A 107 11.69 -1.26 2.89
C LEU A 107 10.65 -2.24 2.33
N LEU A 108 9.67 -1.78 1.57
CA LEU A 108 8.61 -2.63 1.00
C LEU A 108 9.18 -3.72 0.08
N ILE A 109 10.19 -3.40 -0.75
CA ILE A 109 10.89 -4.39 -1.59
C ILE A 109 11.53 -5.49 -0.73
N SER A 110 12.16 -5.13 0.38
CA SER A 110 12.77 -6.12 1.28
C SER A 110 11.73 -7.08 1.87
N LEU A 111 10.52 -6.59 2.16
CA LEU A 111 9.44 -7.41 2.72
C LEU A 111 8.87 -8.41 1.71
N ILE A 112 8.88 -8.08 0.42
CA ILE A 112 8.45 -9.03 -0.62
C ILE A 112 9.30 -10.30 -0.62
N GLY A 113 10.61 -10.14 -0.40
CA GLY A 113 11.54 -11.26 -0.39
C GLY A 113 11.59 -12.07 0.89
N ASN A 114 11.40 -11.41 2.01
CA ASN A 114 11.66 -11.96 3.35
C ASN A 114 10.39 -12.17 4.19
N GLY A 115 9.24 -11.66 3.73
CA GLY A 115 8.04 -11.54 4.56
C GLY A 115 8.14 -10.34 5.51
N ALA A 116 7.06 -10.07 6.24
CA ALA A 116 6.96 -8.94 7.15
C ALA A 116 6.76 -9.41 8.60
N GLU A 117 7.54 -8.82 9.51
CA GLU A 117 7.45 -9.04 10.94
C GLU A 117 6.79 -7.84 11.66
N ALA A 118 6.43 -8.01 12.93
CA ALA A 118 5.76 -6.96 13.72
C ALA A 118 6.58 -5.65 13.79
N GLY A 119 7.91 -5.75 13.87
CA GLY A 119 8.80 -4.59 13.87
C GLY A 119 8.80 -3.79 12.58
N ASP A 120 8.46 -4.40 11.45
CA ASP A 120 8.43 -3.71 10.16
C ASP A 120 7.24 -2.76 10.04
N PHE A 121 6.12 -3.08 10.67
CA PHE A 121 4.99 -2.15 10.77
C PHE A 121 5.39 -0.84 11.46
N ILE A 122 6.17 -0.92 12.54
CA ILE A 122 6.70 0.25 13.24
C ILE A 122 7.68 1.06 12.38
N LYS A 123 8.54 0.39 11.60
CA LYS A 123 9.45 1.06 10.66
C LYS A 123 8.67 1.84 9.60
N VAL A 124 7.62 1.25 9.04
CA VAL A 124 6.74 1.91 8.08
C VAL A 124 6.04 3.11 8.71
N LEU A 125 5.48 2.97 9.91
CA LEU A 125 4.87 4.08 10.65
C LEU A 125 5.84 5.27 10.81
N LYS A 126 7.10 4.99 11.20
CA LYS A 126 8.13 6.03 11.34
C LYS A 126 8.44 6.74 10.04
N ILE A 127 8.58 6.01 8.94
CA ILE A 127 8.80 6.60 7.61
C ILE A 127 7.63 7.50 7.22
N LEU A 128 6.39 7.08 7.53
CA LEU A 128 5.18 7.86 7.26
C LEU A 128 4.96 9.04 8.23
N GLY A 129 5.86 9.25 9.19
CA GLY A 129 5.81 10.38 10.12
C GLY A 129 5.13 10.10 11.46
N PHE A 130 4.78 8.84 11.75
CA PHE A 130 4.12 8.42 12.98
C PHE A 130 5.09 7.61 13.86
N ASP A 131 5.89 8.27 14.69
CA ASP A 131 6.85 7.58 15.56
C ASP A 131 6.23 7.23 16.92
N PRO A 132 5.98 5.92 17.22
CA PRO A 132 5.42 5.50 18.50
C PRO A 132 6.27 5.90 19.72
N ALA A 133 7.59 6.00 19.57
CA ALA A 133 8.49 6.37 20.66
C ALA A 133 8.29 7.83 21.14
N ARG A 134 7.77 8.69 20.28
CA ARG A 134 7.47 10.10 20.59
C ARG A 134 5.99 10.37 20.81
N ALA A 135 5.16 9.38 20.55
CA ALA A 135 3.71 9.51 20.63
C ALA A 135 3.20 9.40 22.06
N LYS A 136 2.02 9.97 22.29
CA LYS A 136 1.25 9.83 23.52
C LYS A 136 -0.14 9.28 23.21
N CYS A 137 -0.75 8.60 24.16
CA CYS A 137 -2.14 8.20 24.06
C CYS A 137 -3.03 9.45 23.90
N ASN A 138 -3.89 9.46 22.91
CA ASN A 138 -4.76 10.60 22.63
C ASN A 138 -5.76 10.90 23.77
N ASN A 139 -6.15 9.89 24.53
CA ASN A 139 -7.11 10.03 25.64
C ASN A 139 -6.45 10.43 26.96
N CYS A 140 -5.45 9.65 27.43
CA CYS A 140 -4.89 9.82 28.75
C CYS A 140 -3.49 10.44 28.78
N LEU A 141 -2.94 10.77 27.61
CA LEU A 141 -1.62 11.39 27.40
C LEU A 141 -0.43 10.58 27.93
N LYS A 142 -0.66 9.33 28.31
CA LYS A 142 0.41 8.40 28.72
C LYS A 142 1.38 8.16 27.55
N GLY A 143 2.67 8.17 27.81
CA GLY A 143 3.70 7.87 26.82
C GLY A 143 3.73 6.39 26.44
N SER A 144 4.42 6.08 25.35
CA SER A 144 4.58 4.71 24.83
C SER A 144 3.24 4.00 24.56
N PRO A 145 2.41 4.53 23.66
CA PRO A 145 1.12 3.93 23.32
C PRO A 145 1.29 2.58 22.63
N ASP A 146 0.30 1.69 22.80
CA ASP A 146 0.36 0.32 22.31
C ASP A 146 -0.26 0.14 20.93
N PHE A 147 -1.19 1.02 20.54
CA PHE A 147 -2.01 0.88 19.34
C PHE A 147 -2.02 2.15 18.50
N PHE A 148 -2.01 1.97 17.16
CA PHE A 148 -2.19 3.04 16.19
C PHE A 148 -3.50 2.84 15.43
N SER A 149 -4.39 3.83 15.47
CA SER A 149 -5.62 3.84 14.67
C SER A 149 -5.31 4.43 13.29
N ILE A 150 -5.39 3.60 12.25
CA ILE A 150 -5.23 4.05 10.86
C ILE A 150 -6.35 5.02 10.46
N LYS A 151 -7.57 4.80 10.99
CA LYS A 151 -8.74 5.62 10.69
C LYS A 151 -8.58 7.05 11.19
N ASP A 152 -8.08 7.19 12.41
CA ASP A 152 -8.02 8.50 13.09
C ASP A 152 -6.61 9.10 13.06
N LEU A 153 -5.60 8.34 12.64
CA LEU A 153 -4.17 8.70 12.60
C LEU A 153 -3.61 9.09 13.99
N ILE A 154 -4.08 8.40 15.02
CA ILE A 154 -3.69 8.66 16.42
C ILE A 154 -3.33 7.40 17.16
N PHE A 155 -2.63 7.59 18.27
CA PHE A 155 -2.20 6.51 19.15
C PHE A 155 -3.05 6.38 20.40
N TYR A 156 -3.24 5.15 20.84
CA TYR A 156 -3.93 4.80 22.08
C TYR A 156 -3.10 3.84 22.94
N CYS A 157 -3.18 3.96 24.25
CA CYS A 157 -2.71 2.92 25.16
C CYS A 157 -3.73 1.78 25.23
N LYS A 158 -3.28 0.63 25.75
CA LYS A 158 -4.10 -0.59 25.86
C LYS A 158 -5.43 -0.34 26.60
N THR A 159 -5.40 0.45 27.67
CA THR A 159 -6.58 0.76 28.48
C THR A 159 -7.60 1.62 27.73
N CYS A 160 -7.14 2.62 26.98
CA CYS A 160 -8.02 3.55 26.27
C CYS A 160 -8.54 2.99 24.93
N TYR A 161 -7.82 2.03 24.35
CA TYR A 161 -8.23 1.39 23.09
C TYR A 161 -9.36 0.38 23.25
N ALA A 162 -9.47 -0.23 24.44
CA ALA A 162 -10.50 -1.22 24.77
C ALA A 162 -11.84 -0.60 25.21
N GLY A 163 -11.95 0.74 25.19
CA GLY A 163 -13.14 1.50 25.58
C GLY A 163 -14.06 1.90 24.44
#